data_1e081c2f5bfd8c63d9e55d02ce69d9b0
#
_entry.id   1e081c2f5bfd8c63d9e55d02ce69d9b0
#
_cell.length_a   1.000
_cell.length_b   1.000
_cell.length_c   1.000
_cell.angle_alpha   90.00
_cell.angle_beta   90.00
_cell.angle_gamma   90.00
#
_symmetry.space_group_name_H-M   'P 1'
#
loop_
_entity.id
_entity.type
_entity.pdbx_description
1 polymer ?
#
loop_
_entity_poly.entity_id
_entity_poly.type
_entity_poly.pdbx_seq_one_letter_code
_entity_poly.pdbx_strand_id
1 'polypeptide(L)'
;MKYYVYVIELDKEVGKLAKFRKQSPKFLFGKRCFYVGQSAQKPFLRFRQHKKGYKSNTFAKRFGMRLVPEFYEKYNPIPTRKDAEELEEYLAEKLRKERYGVWSN
;
A
#
# COMPACT_ATOMS: atom_id res chain seq x y z
N MET A 1 17.12 -4.54 -13.95
CA MET A 1 16.54 -4.65 -12.62
C MET A 1 15.02 -4.59 -12.72
N LYS A 2 14.32 -5.28 -11.84
CA LYS A 2 12.85 -5.30 -11.86
C LYS A 2 12.30 -4.62 -10.62
N TYR A 3 11.11 -4.04 -10.78
CA TYR A 3 10.42 -3.37 -9.69
C TYR A 3 9.02 -3.95 -9.56
N TYR A 4 8.40 -3.73 -8.42
CA TYR A 4 7.09 -4.30 -8.10
C TYR A 4 6.25 -3.27 -7.37
N VAL A 5 4.96 -3.23 -7.69
CA VAL A 5 3.99 -2.53 -6.86
C VAL A 5 3.28 -3.57 -6.00
N TYR A 6 2.78 -3.13 -4.86
CA TYR A 6 2.07 -4.04 -3.96
C TYR A 6 1.09 -3.24 -3.12
N VAL A 7 0.10 -3.96 -2.61
CA VAL A 7 -0.93 -3.41 -1.72
C VAL A 7 -1.01 -4.32 -0.51
N ILE A 8 -0.89 -3.72 0.67
CA ILE A 8 -1.05 -4.41 1.95
C ILE A 8 -2.38 -3.98 2.54
N GLU A 9 -3.22 -4.93 2.91
CA GLU A 9 -4.43 -4.60 3.67
C GLU A 9 -4.04 -4.33 5.11
N LEU A 10 -4.56 -3.23 5.65
CA LEU A 10 -4.30 -2.80 7.02
C LEU A 10 -5.52 -3.08 7.89
N ASP A 11 -5.26 -3.34 9.17
CA ASP A 11 -6.33 -3.45 10.15
C ASP A 11 -7.13 -2.14 10.17
N LYS A 12 -8.46 -2.25 10.23
CA LYS A 12 -9.36 -1.09 10.19
C LYS A 12 -9.11 -0.09 11.31
N GLU A 13 -8.48 -0.51 12.40
CA GLU A 13 -8.14 0.39 13.49
C GLU A 13 -7.25 1.55 13.04
N VAL A 14 -6.45 1.36 11.97
CA VAL A 14 -5.63 2.43 11.43
C VAL A 14 -6.47 3.63 10.99
N GLY A 15 -7.71 3.38 10.58
CA GLY A 15 -8.64 4.44 10.14
C GLY A 15 -9.02 5.42 11.25
N LYS A 16 -8.77 5.08 12.51
CA LYS A 16 -9.02 5.98 13.63
C LYS A 16 -7.92 7.03 13.82
N LEU A 17 -6.76 6.83 13.18
CA LEU A 17 -5.62 7.73 13.31
C LEU A 17 -5.76 8.90 12.35
N ALA A 18 -5.75 10.12 12.89
CA ALA A 18 -5.89 11.34 12.09
C ALA A 18 -4.79 11.44 11.03
N LYS A 19 -3.55 11.07 11.38
CA LYS A 19 -2.43 11.10 10.43
C LYS A 19 -2.71 10.21 9.22
N PHE A 20 -3.22 9.00 9.46
CA PHE A 20 -3.53 8.09 8.36
C PHE A 20 -4.58 8.68 7.41
N ARG A 21 -5.62 9.30 7.97
CA ARG A 21 -6.72 9.86 7.18
C ARG A 21 -6.34 11.06 6.33
N LYS A 22 -5.20 11.70 6.62
CA LYS A 22 -4.78 12.90 5.87
C LYS A 22 -4.65 12.66 4.38
N GLN A 23 -4.25 11.47 3.97
CA GLN A 23 -4.12 11.14 2.55
C GLN A 23 -5.43 10.68 1.92
N SER A 24 -6.48 10.50 2.71
CA SER A 24 -7.75 9.94 2.23
C SER A 24 -8.92 10.78 2.73
N PRO A 25 -9.06 12.02 2.23
CA PRO A 25 -10.09 12.93 2.75
C PRO A 25 -11.52 12.45 2.54
N LYS A 26 -11.74 11.53 1.58
CA LYS A 26 -13.07 10.97 1.30
C LYS A 26 -13.29 9.60 1.93
N PHE A 27 -12.38 9.16 2.78
CA PHE A 27 -12.47 7.86 3.44
C PHE A 27 -13.77 7.73 4.22
N LEU A 28 -14.48 6.62 3.99
CA LEU A 28 -15.68 6.28 4.77
C LEU A 28 -15.29 5.30 5.87
N PHE A 29 -15.54 5.67 7.11
CA PHE A 29 -15.30 4.80 8.25
C PHE A 29 -15.97 3.45 8.06
N GLY A 30 -15.26 2.39 8.41
CA GLY A 30 -15.73 1.03 8.25
C GLY A 30 -15.32 0.38 6.94
N LYS A 31 -14.87 1.14 5.96
CA LYS A 31 -14.32 0.57 4.73
C LYS A 31 -12.89 0.06 4.97
N ARG A 32 -12.43 -0.80 4.06
CA ARG A 32 -11.07 -1.37 4.15
C ARG A 32 -10.01 -0.28 4.06
N CYS A 33 -8.85 -0.57 4.65
CA CYS A 33 -7.70 0.33 4.64
C CYS A 33 -6.50 -0.38 4.02
N PHE A 34 -5.66 0.38 3.28
CA PHE A 34 -4.56 -0.19 2.52
C PHE A 34 -3.31 0.68 2.60
N TYR A 35 -2.16 0.03 2.48
CA TYR A 35 -0.89 0.67 2.19
C TYR A 35 -0.47 0.27 0.79
N VAL A 36 -0.17 1.23 -0.06
CA VAL A 36 0.29 0.99 -1.43
C VAL A 36 1.76 1.38 -1.52
N GLY A 37 2.58 0.48 -2.03
CA GLY A 37 4.01 0.72 -2.12
C GLY A 37 4.61 0.18 -3.41
N GLN A 38 5.87 0.51 -3.63
CA GLN A 38 6.68 -0.07 -4.70
C GLN A 38 8.06 -0.39 -4.17
N SER A 39 8.76 -1.31 -4.81
CA SER A 39 10.04 -1.80 -4.31
C SER A 39 10.79 -2.56 -5.41
N ALA A 40 12.12 -2.63 -5.26
CA ALA A 40 12.94 -3.55 -6.05
C ALA A 40 12.84 -4.99 -5.53
N GLN A 41 12.23 -5.19 -4.37
CA GLN A 41 12.00 -6.52 -3.80
C GLN A 41 10.62 -7.02 -4.19
N LYS A 42 10.48 -8.35 -4.33
CA LYS A 42 9.16 -8.95 -4.59
C LYS A 42 8.19 -8.61 -3.47
N PRO A 43 6.88 -8.48 -3.76
CA PRO A 43 5.89 -8.06 -2.76
C PRO A 43 5.93 -8.87 -1.47
N PHE A 44 6.02 -10.20 -1.57
CA PHE A 44 6.06 -11.06 -0.40
C PHE A 44 7.26 -10.73 0.50
N LEU A 45 8.43 -10.54 -0.11
CA LEU A 45 9.65 -10.23 0.63
C LEU A 45 9.55 -8.85 1.29
N ARG A 46 9.05 -7.86 0.54
CA ARG A 46 8.89 -6.50 1.06
C ARG A 46 7.88 -6.44 2.19
N PHE A 47 6.79 -7.20 2.09
CA PHE A 47 5.81 -7.31 3.16
C PHE A 47 6.46 -7.84 4.45
N ARG A 48 7.27 -8.89 4.35
CA ARG A 48 8.00 -9.43 5.51
C ARG A 48 8.93 -8.39 6.11
N GLN A 49 9.64 -7.63 5.28
CA GLN A 49 10.52 -6.56 5.75
C GLN A 49 9.75 -5.49 6.51
N HIS A 50 8.58 -5.08 6.01
CA HIS A 50 7.73 -4.14 6.74
C HIS A 50 7.34 -4.69 8.11
N LYS A 51 6.91 -5.92 8.18
CA LYS A 51 6.46 -6.52 9.45
C LYS A 51 7.60 -6.65 10.45
N LYS A 52 8.82 -6.87 9.97
CA LYS A 52 10.01 -6.93 10.83
C LYS A 52 10.57 -5.56 11.19
N GLY A 53 10.08 -4.51 10.57
CA GLY A 53 10.53 -3.15 10.83
C GLY A 53 11.74 -2.71 10.02
N TYR A 54 12.17 -3.47 9.01
CA TYR A 54 13.31 -3.10 8.18
C TYR A 54 12.90 -2.05 7.15
N LYS A 55 13.40 -0.81 7.31
CA LYS A 55 13.06 0.33 6.45
C LYS A 55 11.55 0.39 6.20
N SER A 56 10.78 0.17 7.26
CA SER A 56 9.35 -0.05 7.16
C SER A 56 8.56 1.25 7.25
N ASN A 57 7.38 1.23 6.63
CA ASN A 57 6.35 2.22 6.91
C ASN A 57 5.69 1.87 8.24
N THR A 58 5.45 2.88 9.08
CA THR A 58 4.86 2.68 10.40
C THR A 58 3.49 2.00 10.34
N PHE A 59 2.64 2.41 9.40
CA PHE A 59 1.30 1.82 9.29
C PHE A 59 1.36 0.38 8.79
N ALA A 60 2.22 0.11 7.81
CA ALA A 60 2.40 -1.26 7.30
C ALA A 60 2.94 -2.18 8.39
N LYS A 61 3.87 -1.69 9.20
CA LYS A 61 4.43 -2.48 10.30
C LYS A 61 3.39 -2.78 11.38
N ARG A 62 2.68 -1.75 11.85
CA ARG A 62 1.75 -1.90 12.97
C ARG A 62 0.43 -2.56 12.59
N PHE A 63 -0.09 -2.23 11.41
CA PHE A 63 -1.45 -2.61 11.03
C PHE A 63 -1.52 -3.54 9.83
N GLY A 64 -0.38 -3.85 9.19
CA GLY A 64 -0.37 -4.73 8.03
C GLY A 64 -0.86 -6.13 8.36
N MET A 65 -1.84 -6.61 7.59
CA MET A 65 -2.45 -7.92 7.79
C MET A 65 -2.07 -8.91 6.71
N ARG A 66 -2.16 -8.49 5.45
CA ARG A 66 -1.88 -9.38 4.32
C ARG A 66 -1.69 -8.60 3.04
N LEU A 67 -1.03 -9.21 2.07
CA LEU A 67 -0.99 -8.67 0.71
C LEU A 67 -2.34 -8.90 0.02
N VAL A 68 -2.65 -8.03 -0.95
CA VAL A 68 -3.88 -8.13 -1.74
C VAL A 68 -3.49 -8.26 -3.22
N PRO A 69 -3.00 -9.45 -3.67
CA PRO A 69 -2.46 -9.63 -5.02
C PRO A 69 -3.44 -9.29 -6.13
N GLU A 70 -4.72 -9.50 -5.90
CA GLU A 70 -5.76 -9.22 -6.89
C GLU A 70 -5.77 -7.76 -7.35
N PHE A 71 -5.19 -6.84 -6.57
CA PHE A 71 -5.14 -5.43 -6.94
C PHE A 71 -3.92 -5.07 -7.79
N TYR A 72 -2.86 -5.89 -7.80
CA TYR A 72 -1.60 -5.44 -8.40
C TYR A 72 -0.85 -6.51 -9.20
N GLU A 73 -1.19 -7.78 -9.04
CA GLU A 73 -0.38 -8.87 -9.59
C GLU A 73 -0.19 -8.76 -11.11
N LYS A 74 -1.21 -8.32 -11.82
CA LYS A 74 -1.17 -8.21 -13.29
C LYS A 74 -0.16 -7.17 -13.79
N TYR A 75 0.29 -6.25 -12.94
CA TYR A 75 1.23 -5.21 -13.34
C TYR A 75 2.68 -5.62 -13.18
N ASN A 76 2.97 -6.59 -12.32
CA ASN A 76 4.33 -6.97 -11.98
C ASN A 76 4.87 -8.06 -12.93
N PRO A 77 6.17 -8.11 -13.19
CA PRO A 77 7.20 -7.15 -12.79
C PRO A 77 7.19 -5.90 -13.68
N ILE A 78 7.80 -4.83 -13.18
CA ILE A 78 7.81 -3.52 -13.83
C ILE A 78 9.27 -3.19 -14.17
N PRO A 79 9.56 -2.74 -15.41
CA PRO A 79 10.96 -2.60 -15.86
C PRO A 79 11.71 -1.43 -15.24
N THR A 80 11.04 -0.33 -14.85
CA THR A 80 11.72 0.85 -14.32
C THR A 80 11.12 1.31 -13.00
N ARG A 81 11.95 1.96 -12.19
CA ARG A 81 11.49 2.56 -10.94
C ARG A 81 10.44 3.64 -11.19
N LYS A 82 10.66 4.46 -12.22
CA LYS A 82 9.72 5.52 -12.54
C LYS A 82 8.32 4.97 -12.83
N ASP A 83 8.26 3.93 -13.64
CA ASP A 83 6.98 3.29 -13.96
C ASP A 83 6.33 2.69 -12.70
N ALA A 84 7.14 2.11 -11.81
CA ALA A 84 6.62 1.56 -10.56
C ALA A 84 6.07 2.67 -9.65
N GLU A 85 6.74 3.80 -9.57
CA GLU A 85 6.26 4.93 -8.78
C GLU A 85 4.97 5.52 -9.35
N GLU A 86 4.88 5.64 -10.67
CA GLU A 86 3.65 6.11 -11.32
C GLU A 86 2.49 5.15 -11.08
N LEU A 87 2.76 3.86 -11.12
CA LEU A 87 1.74 2.85 -10.89
C LEU A 87 1.30 2.81 -9.43
N GLU A 88 2.23 2.98 -8.51
CA GLU A 88 1.91 3.13 -7.09
C GLU A 88 0.91 4.28 -6.88
N GLU A 89 1.21 5.44 -7.47
CA GLU A 89 0.35 6.60 -7.36
C GLU A 89 -1.03 6.35 -7.99
N TYR A 90 -1.05 5.71 -9.16
CA TYR A 90 -2.30 5.37 -9.84
C TYR A 90 -3.17 4.45 -8.99
N LEU A 91 -2.58 3.40 -8.44
CA LEU A 91 -3.33 2.45 -7.60
C LEU A 91 -3.85 3.12 -6.33
N ALA A 92 -3.02 3.94 -5.69
CA ALA A 92 -3.43 4.64 -4.48
C ALA A 92 -4.62 5.56 -4.76
N GLU A 93 -4.56 6.33 -5.85
CA GLU A 93 -5.65 7.23 -6.22
C GLU A 93 -6.92 6.47 -6.60
N LYS A 94 -6.78 5.37 -7.32
CA LYS A 94 -7.91 4.52 -7.69
C LYS A 94 -8.65 4.01 -6.45
N LEU A 95 -7.91 3.56 -5.46
CA LEU A 95 -8.52 3.07 -4.21
C LEU A 95 -9.14 4.21 -3.39
N ARG A 96 -8.49 5.38 -3.37
CA ARG A 96 -9.05 6.56 -2.70
C ARG A 96 -10.39 6.99 -3.30
N LYS A 97 -10.52 6.89 -4.62
CA LYS A 97 -11.78 7.23 -5.29
C LYS A 97 -12.93 6.32 -4.86
N GLU A 98 -12.62 5.10 -4.43
CA GLU A 98 -13.62 4.18 -3.92
C GLU A 98 -13.87 4.37 -2.42
N ARG A 99 -13.30 5.44 -1.84
CA ARG A 99 -13.48 5.84 -0.45
C ARG A 99 -12.87 4.91 0.57
N TYR A 100 -11.91 4.08 0.14
CA TYR A 100 -11.06 3.32 1.06
C TYR A 100 -10.09 4.25 1.77
N GLY A 101 -9.58 3.81 2.93
CA GLY A 101 -8.47 4.48 3.57
C GLY A 101 -7.17 4.00 2.92
N VAL A 102 -6.34 4.91 2.42
CA VAL A 102 -5.12 4.55 1.69
C VAL A 102 -3.96 5.43 2.14
N TRP A 103 -2.85 4.78 2.46
CA TRP A 103 -1.57 5.47 2.67
C TRP A 103 -0.59 5.01 1.60
N SER A 104 0.13 5.95 1.01
CA SER A 104 1.25 5.68 0.10
C SER A 104 2.35 6.68 0.37
N ASN A 105 3.56 6.31 0.04
CA ASN A 105 4.70 7.22 0.20
C ASN A 105 4.82 8.18 -0.96
#